data_911b6f5d9fde34e11f732d439b2c6873
#
_entry.id   911b6f5d9fde34e11f732d439b2c6873
#
_cell.length_a   1.000
_cell.length_b   1.000
_cell.length_c   1.000
_cell.angle_alpha   90.00
_cell.angle_beta   90.00
_cell.angle_gamma   90.00
#
_symmetry.space_group_name_H-M   'P 1'
#
loop_
_entity.id
_entity.type
_entity.pdbx_description
1 polymer ?
#
loop_
_entity_poly.entity_id
_entity_poly.type
_entity_poly.pdbx_seq_one_letter_code
_entity_poly.pdbx_strand_id
1 'polypeptide(L)'
;MSTLKDIAEKCGTSVATVSYVLSGRGSEKRISPEMQAYVLSAAEQLDYVRKGRSRTALTNRVTVYFPLSDLRMLLPTFWDGFNSTVNVETTNIDIILRPYELNKLHLQRELWTAAPHSAAVIISPSGIDLANLSEVQTTVPVILLNRMLPNYSSVSFDQVESGQIAARHAMKKGDGDIMLVSSKSLFGVTWRGNAIIDYCRSNGVNLQNSVF
;
A
#
# COMPACT_ATOMS: atom_id res chain seq x y z
N MET A 1 2.97 8.96 -36.27
CA MET A 1 3.36 8.70 -34.87
C MET A 1 4.87 8.74 -34.82
N SER A 2 5.43 9.72 -34.11
CA SER A 2 6.88 9.98 -34.11
C SER A 2 7.64 8.84 -33.44
N THR A 3 8.84 8.57 -33.92
CA THR A 3 9.72 7.49 -33.44
C THR A 3 11.01 8.06 -32.85
N LEU A 4 11.76 7.24 -32.11
CA LEU A 4 13.10 7.61 -31.64
C LEU A 4 14.04 7.99 -32.81
N LYS A 5 13.81 7.41 -33.97
CA LYS A 5 14.60 7.68 -35.19
C LYS A 5 14.34 9.10 -35.71
N ASP A 6 13.07 9.53 -35.69
CA ASP A 6 12.69 10.87 -36.13
C ASP A 6 13.30 11.97 -35.20
N ILE A 7 13.35 11.71 -33.90
CA ILE A 7 14.00 12.59 -32.94
C ILE A 7 15.51 12.62 -33.17
N ALA A 8 16.12 11.46 -33.38
CA ALA A 8 17.56 11.36 -33.63
C ALA A 8 17.98 12.11 -34.88
N GLU A 9 17.19 11.98 -35.94
CA GLU A 9 17.38 12.65 -37.22
C GLU A 9 17.24 14.19 -37.05
N LYS A 10 16.21 14.64 -36.35
CA LYS A 10 15.98 16.06 -36.05
C LYS A 10 17.11 16.68 -35.21
N CYS A 11 17.66 15.92 -34.26
CA CYS A 11 18.75 16.40 -33.37
C CYS A 11 20.16 16.15 -33.94
N GLY A 12 20.30 15.53 -35.09
CA GLY A 12 21.60 15.18 -35.66
C GLY A 12 22.43 14.24 -34.78
N THR A 13 21.76 13.33 -34.04
CA THR A 13 22.41 12.44 -33.09
C THR A 13 22.00 10.97 -33.32
N SER A 14 22.56 10.06 -32.53
CA SER A 14 22.21 8.64 -32.64
C SER A 14 20.90 8.30 -31.89
N VAL A 15 20.18 7.29 -32.33
CA VAL A 15 19.01 6.74 -31.66
C VAL A 15 19.37 6.30 -30.22
N ALA A 16 20.60 5.82 -30.01
CA ALA A 16 21.09 5.46 -28.68
C ALA A 16 21.20 6.67 -27.75
N THR A 17 21.74 7.78 -28.26
CA THR A 17 21.82 9.07 -27.52
C THR A 17 20.42 9.54 -27.11
N VAL A 18 19.47 9.57 -28.05
CA VAL A 18 18.08 9.93 -27.78
C VAL A 18 17.48 9.01 -26.72
N SER A 19 17.70 7.71 -26.84
CA SER A 19 17.20 6.73 -25.86
C SER A 19 17.78 6.96 -24.46
N TYR A 20 19.06 7.30 -24.34
CA TYR A 20 19.69 7.60 -23.05
C TYR A 20 19.13 8.86 -22.43
N VAL A 21 18.98 9.95 -23.20
CA VAL A 21 18.41 11.21 -22.73
C VAL A 21 16.98 11.00 -22.26
N LEU A 22 16.12 10.42 -23.09
CA LEU A 22 14.72 10.17 -22.75
C LEU A 22 14.54 9.17 -21.60
N SER A 23 15.58 8.40 -21.24
CA SER A 23 15.56 7.50 -20.07
C SER A 23 16.17 8.12 -18.80
N GLY A 24 16.51 9.41 -18.83
CA GLY A 24 17.13 10.09 -17.69
C GLY A 24 18.60 9.72 -17.45
N ARG A 25 19.22 8.95 -18.34
CA ARG A 25 20.62 8.49 -18.22
C ARG A 25 21.62 9.32 -19.02
N GLY A 26 21.21 10.50 -19.48
CA GLY A 26 22.07 11.36 -20.29
C GLY A 26 23.36 11.71 -19.60
N SER A 27 23.31 12.09 -18.32
CA SER A 27 24.48 12.46 -17.51
C SER A 27 25.42 11.27 -17.26
N GLU A 28 24.87 10.07 -17.00
CA GLU A 28 25.68 8.84 -16.86
C GLU A 28 26.46 8.49 -18.12
N LYS A 29 25.91 8.82 -19.28
CA LYS A 29 26.49 8.58 -20.60
C LYS A 29 27.31 9.77 -21.12
N ARG A 30 27.57 10.75 -20.25
CA ARG A 30 28.37 11.97 -20.57
C ARG A 30 27.83 12.74 -21.77
N ILE A 31 26.51 12.75 -21.96
CA ILE A 31 25.85 13.57 -22.97
C ILE A 31 25.74 14.99 -22.39
N SER A 32 26.15 15.99 -23.18
CA SER A 32 26.17 17.36 -22.70
C SER A 32 24.77 17.86 -22.32
N PRO A 33 24.66 18.77 -21.33
CA PRO A 33 23.37 19.31 -20.92
C PRO A 33 22.59 19.95 -22.06
N GLU A 34 23.30 20.63 -22.97
CA GLU A 34 22.71 21.28 -24.17
C GLU A 34 22.08 20.24 -25.09
N MET A 35 22.76 19.13 -25.34
CA MET A 35 22.23 18.04 -26.16
C MET A 35 21.04 17.37 -25.47
N GLN A 36 21.09 17.21 -24.15
CA GLN A 36 19.94 16.66 -23.40
C GLN A 36 18.72 17.57 -23.53
N ALA A 37 18.88 18.88 -23.33
CA ALA A 37 17.79 19.84 -23.49
C ALA A 37 17.25 19.86 -24.93
N TYR A 38 18.12 19.79 -25.93
CA TYR A 38 17.72 19.78 -27.32
C TYR A 38 16.90 18.52 -27.70
N VAL A 39 17.30 17.35 -27.23
CA VAL A 39 16.57 16.11 -27.45
C VAL A 39 15.18 16.13 -26.78
N LEU A 40 15.08 16.68 -25.55
CA LEU A 40 13.81 16.81 -24.85
C LEU A 40 12.86 17.75 -25.58
N SER A 41 13.34 18.90 -26.02
CA SER A 41 12.54 19.86 -26.80
C SER A 41 12.10 19.28 -28.15
N ALA A 42 12.98 18.56 -28.84
CA ALA A 42 12.63 17.91 -30.10
C ALA A 42 11.56 16.81 -29.92
N ALA A 43 11.60 16.08 -28.80
CA ALA A 43 10.60 15.08 -28.47
C ALA A 43 9.21 15.72 -28.23
N GLU A 44 9.16 16.84 -27.52
CA GLU A 44 7.91 17.62 -27.33
C GLU A 44 7.37 18.17 -28.66
N GLN A 45 8.21 18.78 -29.48
CA GLN A 45 7.80 19.33 -30.78
C GLN A 45 7.28 18.28 -31.75
N LEU A 46 7.76 17.06 -31.65
CA LEU A 46 7.32 15.94 -32.46
C LEU A 46 6.14 15.17 -31.86
N ASP A 47 5.59 15.67 -30.75
CA ASP A 47 4.54 14.99 -30.00
C ASP A 47 4.86 13.51 -29.76
N TYR A 48 6.14 13.24 -29.42
CA TYR A 48 6.63 11.91 -29.19
C TYR A 48 6.14 11.38 -27.85
N VAL A 49 5.11 10.58 -27.89
CA VAL A 49 4.71 9.77 -26.75
C VAL A 49 5.61 8.55 -26.71
N ARG A 50 6.51 8.49 -25.74
CA ARG A 50 7.33 7.28 -25.52
C ARG A 50 6.39 6.09 -25.42
N LYS A 51 6.34 5.25 -26.45
CA LYS A 51 5.68 3.94 -26.33
C LYS A 51 6.29 3.31 -25.11
N GLY A 52 5.46 3.13 -24.08
CA GLY A 52 5.93 2.67 -22.79
C GLY A 52 6.90 1.54 -23.05
N ARG A 53 8.09 1.58 -22.44
CA ARG A 53 8.94 0.41 -22.38
C ARG A 53 7.97 -0.74 -22.14
N SER A 54 7.97 -1.72 -23.03
CA SER A 54 7.51 -3.04 -22.64
C SER A 54 8.19 -3.25 -21.28
N ARG A 55 7.43 -3.22 -20.21
CA ARG A 55 7.88 -3.20 -18.82
C ARG A 55 8.43 -4.58 -18.42
N THR A 56 9.34 -5.08 -19.23
CA THR A 56 10.13 -6.29 -18.97
C THR A 56 11.44 -6.00 -18.23
N ALA A 57 11.77 -4.73 -17.98
CA ALA A 57 12.73 -4.42 -16.93
C ALA A 57 11.97 -4.57 -15.61
N LEU A 58 12.30 -5.59 -14.85
CA LEU A 58 11.96 -5.94 -13.48
C LEU A 58 11.62 -4.71 -12.61
N THR A 59 10.45 -4.12 -12.81
CA THR A 59 9.94 -3.09 -11.92
C THR A 59 9.34 -3.83 -10.75
N ASN A 60 9.89 -3.63 -9.57
CA ASN A 60 9.28 -4.11 -8.34
C ASN A 60 7.88 -3.49 -8.26
N ARG A 61 6.87 -4.31 -8.45
CA ARG A 61 5.48 -3.87 -8.39
C ARG A 61 4.93 -4.16 -7.01
N VAL A 62 4.37 -3.14 -6.38
CA VAL A 62 3.63 -3.28 -5.13
C VAL A 62 2.17 -2.97 -5.38
N THR A 63 1.30 -3.93 -5.16
CA THR A 63 -0.15 -3.72 -5.25
C THR A 63 -0.71 -3.52 -3.84
N VAL A 64 -1.38 -2.39 -3.63
CA VAL A 64 -2.02 -2.05 -2.37
C VAL A 64 -3.52 -2.31 -2.50
N TYR A 65 -4.00 -3.34 -1.79
CA TYR A 65 -5.42 -3.68 -1.70
C TYR A 65 -6.04 -2.98 -0.51
N PHE A 66 -7.15 -2.30 -0.71
CA PHE A 66 -7.84 -1.59 0.37
C PHE A 66 -9.37 -1.73 0.24
N PRO A 67 -10.11 -1.87 1.37
CA PRO A 67 -11.54 -1.94 1.35
C PRO A 67 -12.16 -0.64 0.85
N LEU A 68 -13.17 -0.72 0.00
CA LEU A 68 -13.91 0.46 -0.50
C LEU A 68 -14.52 1.28 0.64
N SER A 69 -14.91 0.63 1.74
CA SER A 69 -15.43 1.29 2.94
C SER A 69 -14.42 2.23 3.61
N ASP A 70 -13.13 1.92 3.49
CA ASP A 70 -12.06 2.61 4.20
C ASP A 70 -11.37 3.70 3.37
N LEU A 71 -11.83 3.88 2.13
CA LEU A 71 -11.23 4.77 1.13
C LEU A 71 -11.03 6.20 1.65
N ARG A 72 -11.98 6.70 2.43
CA ARG A 72 -11.97 8.09 2.92
C ARG A 72 -11.07 8.31 4.13
N MET A 73 -10.83 7.28 4.93
CA MET A 73 -10.15 7.43 6.22
C MET A 73 -8.71 6.90 6.23
N LEU A 74 -8.48 5.73 5.66
CA LEU A 74 -7.18 5.06 5.77
C LEU A 74 -6.25 5.38 4.60
N LEU A 75 -6.77 5.54 3.40
CA LEU A 75 -5.94 5.71 2.21
C LEU A 75 -5.12 7.01 2.23
N PRO A 76 -5.66 8.19 2.61
CA PRO A 76 -4.87 9.42 2.69
C PRO A 76 -3.71 9.29 3.69
N THR A 77 -3.99 8.81 4.91
CA THR A 77 -2.97 8.66 5.96
C THR A 77 -1.89 7.63 5.57
N PHE A 78 -2.30 6.53 4.96
CA PHE A 78 -1.35 5.54 4.42
C PHE A 78 -0.46 6.18 3.33
N TRP A 79 -1.07 6.95 2.42
CA TRP A 79 -0.37 7.56 1.30
C TRP A 79 0.62 8.63 1.74
N ASP A 80 0.24 9.45 2.72
CA ASP A 80 1.13 10.46 3.31
C ASP A 80 2.34 9.80 4.00
N GLY A 81 2.10 8.77 4.80
CA GLY A 81 3.17 7.98 5.43
C GLY A 81 4.07 7.29 4.41
N PHE A 82 3.49 6.74 3.37
CA PHE A 82 4.22 6.11 2.28
C PHE A 82 5.12 7.11 1.55
N ASN A 83 4.57 8.23 1.09
CA ASN A 83 5.32 9.25 0.35
C ASN A 83 6.43 9.90 1.18
N SER A 84 6.24 10.00 2.50
CA SER A 84 7.28 10.53 3.40
C SER A 84 8.48 9.60 3.55
N THR A 85 8.31 8.30 3.28
CA THR A 85 9.33 7.28 3.53
C THR A 85 9.94 6.74 2.23
N VAL A 86 9.13 6.62 1.17
CA VAL A 86 9.55 6.03 -0.11
C VAL A 86 9.67 7.12 -1.16
N ASN A 87 10.88 7.40 -1.60
CA ASN A 87 11.08 8.21 -2.79
C ASN A 87 10.82 7.35 -4.03
N VAL A 88 9.59 7.41 -4.54
CA VAL A 88 9.11 6.61 -5.69
C VAL A 88 9.95 6.86 -6.94
N GLU A 89 10.50 8.07 -7.10
CA GLU A 89 11.32 8.43 -8.25
C GLU A 89 12.67 7.69 -8.26
N THR A 90 13.23 7.44 -7.08
CA THR A 90 14.54 6.79 -6.94
C THR A 90 14.47 5.27 -6.75
N THR A 91 13.36 4.73 -6.26
CA THR A 91 13.26 3.31 -5.88
C THR A 91 12.84 2.38 -7.02
N ASN A 92 12.46 2.91 -8.18
CA ASN A 92 11.94 2.11 -9.33
C ASN A 92 10.81 1.14 -8.94
N ILE A 93 9.97 1.54 -7.99
CA ILE A 93 8.79 0.80 -7.53
C ILE A 93 7.56 1.32 -8.29
N ASP A 94 6.77 0.39 -8.80
CA ASP A 94 5.48 0.67 -9.42
C ASP A 94 4.36 0.33 -8.45
N ILE A 95 3.59 1.34 -8.03
CA ILE A 95 2.51 1.15 -7.06
C ILE A 95 1.17 1.13 -7.77
N ILE A 96 0.41 0.08 -7.51
CA ILE A 96 -0.95 -0.09 -8.02
C ILE A 96 -1.92 -0.09 -6.84
N LEU A 97 -2.86 0.84 -6.86
CA LEU A 97 -3.96 0.87 -5.90
C LEU A 97 -5.13 0.04 -6.42
N ARG A 98 -5.59 -0.93 -5.61
CA ARG A 98 -6.69 -1.84 -5.93
C ARG A 98 -7.75 -1.80 -4.84
N PRO A 99 -8.85 -1.07 -5.07
CA PRO A 99 -9.99 -1.15 -4.17
C PRO A 99 -10.69 -2.50 -4.29
N TYR A 100 -11.19 -3.03 -3.17
CA TYR A 100 -12.02 -4.23 -3.17
C TYR A 100 -13.19 -4.09 -2.18
N GLU A 101 -14.24 -4.87 -2.39
CA GLU A 101 -15.34 -4.99 -1.43
C GLU A 101 -14.93 -5.92 -0.28
N LEU A 102 -15.19 -5.52 0.97
CA LEU A 102 -14.97 -6.38 2.14
C LEU A 102 -15.60 -7.76 1.94
N ASN A 103 -14.92 -8.79 2.42
CA ASN A 103 -15.27 -10.21 2.28
C ASN A 103 -15.11 -10.77 0.85
N LYS A 104 -14.61 -9.96 -0.10
CA LYS A 104 -14.42 -10.38 -1.49
C LYS A 104 -12.96 -10.32 -1.95
N LEU A 105 -12.02 -10.29 -1.02
CA LEU A 105 -10.58 -10.26 -1.35
C LEU A 105 -10.16 -11.48 -2.20
N HIS A 106 -10.77 -12.64 -1.97
CA HIS A 106 -10.53 -13.87 -2.73
C HIS A 106 -10.81 -13.73 -4.23
N LEU A 107 -11.61 -12.75 -4.65
CA LEU A 107 -11.88 -12.46 -6.06
C LEU A 107 -10.72 -11.70 -6.75
N GLN A 108 -9.74 -11.22 -5.99
CA GLN A 108 -8.57 -10.52 -6.52
C GLN A 108 -7.55 -11.54 -7.07
N ARG A 109 -7.82 -12.05 -8.28
CA ARG A 109 -7.01 -13.11 -8.91
C ARG A 109 -5.52 -12.81 -8.98
N GLU A 110 -5.16 -11.55 -9.07
CA GLU A 110 -3.76 -11.11 -9.14
C GLU A 110 -2.93 -11.48 -7.90
N LEU A 111 -3.55 -11.62 -6.72
CA LEU A 111 -2.88 -12.12 -5.51
C LEU A 111 -2.38 -13.56 -5.66
N TRP A 112 -3.06 -14.34 -6.50
CA TRP A 112 -2.82 -15.77 -6.68
C TRP A 112 -2.02 -16.09 -7.95
N THR A 113 -1.95 -15.15 -8.89
CA THR A 113 -1.37 -15.37 -10.24
C THR A 113 -0.35 -14.30 -10.64
N ALA A 114 0.08 -13.46 -9.71
CA ALA A 114 0.96 -12.34 -10.04
C ALA A 114 2.33 -12.78 -10.57
N ALA A 115 2.88 -11.95 -11.44
CA ALA A 115 4.20 -12.15 -12.00
C ALA A 115 5.30 -12.09 -10.93
N PRO A 116 6.44 -12.75 -11.13
CA PRO A 116 7.62 -12.61 -10.28
C PRO A 116 7.97 -11.12 -10.07
N HIS A 117 8.58 -10.81 -8.92
CA HIS A 117 8.93 -9.44 -8.48
C HIS A 117 7.76 -8.52 -8.12
N SER A 118 6.61 -9.10 -7.82
CA SER A 118 5.49 -8.37 -7.24
C SER A 118 5.41 -8.61 -5.74
N ALA A 119 4.84 -7.65 -5.02
CA ALA A 119 4.45 -7.79 -3.62
C ALA A 119 3.05 -7.21 -3.43
N ALA A 120 2.36 -7.61 -2.39
CA ALA A 120 1.05 -7.09 -2.06
C ALA A 120 1.04 -6.51 -0.63
N VAL A 121 0.38 -5.38 -0.47
CA VAL A 121 0.00 -4.83 0.83
C VAL A 121 -1.52 -4.91 0.91
N ILE A 122 -2.05 -5.51 1.96
CA ILE A 122 -3.50 -5.61 2.17
C ILE A 122 -3.85 -4.82 3.43
N ILE A 123 -4.63 -3.76 3.24
CA ILE A 123 -5.01 -2.84 4.33
C ILE A 123 -6.31 -3.33 4.97
N SER A 124 -6.29 -3.54 6.27
CA SER A 124 -7.45 -3.82 7.12
C SER A 124 -8.41 -4.90 6.57
N PRO A 125 -7.92 -6.08 6.13
CA PRO A 125 -8.81 -7.13 5.66
C PRO A 125 -9.82 -7.55 6.76
N SER A 126 -11.01 -7.97 6.34
CA SER A 126 -12.03 -8.49 7.27
C SER A 126 -11.64 -9.87 7.84
N GLY A 127 -12.39 -10.35 8.83
CA GLY A 127 -12.21 -11.71 9.34
C GLY A 127 -12.43 -12.79 8.26
N ILE A 128 -13.40 -12.58 7.36
CA ILE A 128 -13.67 -13.49 6.23
C ILE A 128 -12.52 -13.44 5.22
N ASP A 129 -12.00 -12.26 4.93
CA ASP A 129 -10.84 -12.12 4.03
C ASP A 129 -9.59 -12.80 4.60
N LEU A 130 -9.37 -12.70 5.92
CA LEU A 130 -8.27 -13.38 6.62
C LEU A 130 -8.45 -14.91 6.60
N ALA A 131 -9.68 -15.40 6.80
CA ALA A 131 -9.97 -16.84 6.71
C ALA A 131 -9.65 -17.37 5.31
N ASN A 132 -10.08 -16.67 4.28
CA ASN A 132 -9.73 -17.01 2.88
C ASN A 132 -8.21 -16.99 2.63
N LEU A 133 -7.50 -16.00 3.17
CA LEU A 133 -6.03 -15.92 3.06
C LEU A 133 -5.34 -17.09 3.77
N SER A 134 -5.88 -17.58 4.89
CA SER A 134 -5.29 -18.69 5.64
C SER A 134 -5.33 -20.03 4.90
N GLU A 135 -6.28 -20.18 3.98
CA GLU A 135 -6.50 -21.42 3.21
C GLU A 135 -5.71 -21.50 1.91
N VAL A 136 -5.11 -20.37 1.49
CA VAL A 136 -4.48 -20.26 0.18
C VAL A 136 -3.03 -19.81 0.30
N GLN A 137 -2.16 -20.44 -0.50
CA GLN A 137 -0.80 -19.94 -0.68
C GLN A 137 -0.80 -18.82 -1.73
N THR A 138 -0.35 -17.64 -1.33
CA THR A 138 -0.13 -16.53 -2.24
C THR A 138 1.13 -16.75 -3.07
N THR A 139 1.10 -16.38 -4.34
CA THR A 139 2.25 -16.48 -5.24
C THR A 139 3.25 -15.34 -5.05
N VAL A 140 2.89 -14.33 -4.29
CA VAL A 140 3.70 -13.13 -4.02
C VAL A 140 3.83 -12.89 -2.52
N PRO A 141 4.90 -12.23 -2.06
CA PRO A 141 4.98 -11.76 -0.69
C PRO A 141 3.82 -10.84 -0.34
N VAL A 142 3.17 -11.11 0.78
CA VAL A 142 2.02 -10.32 1.26
C VAL A 142 2.37 -9.72 2.62
N ILE A 143 2.08 -8.43 2.78
CA ILE A 143 2.14 -7.72 4.05
C ILE A 143 0.72 -7.31 4.43
N LEU A 144 0.29 -7.68 5.62
CA LEU A 144 -0.98 -7.25 6.18
C LEU A 144 -0.77 -5.95 6.97
N LEU A 145 -1.55 -4.92 6.67
CA LEU A 145 -1.54 -3.68 7.42
C LEU A 145 -2.76 -3.63 8.34
N ASN A 146 -2.50 -3.31 9.62
CA ASN A 146 -3.52 -3.21 10.67
C ASN A 146 -4.27 -4.53 10.96
N ARG A 147 -3.72 -5.67 10.55
CA ARG A 147 -4.21 -7.01 10.85
C ARG A 147 -3.04 -7.98 10.97
N MET A 148 -3.27 -9.08 11.67
CA MET A 148 -2.28 -10.15 11.87
C MET A 148 -2.90 -11.48 11.45
N LEU A 149 -2.10 -12.30 10.78
CA LEU A 149 -2.42 -13.68 10.44
C LEU A 149 -1.12 -14.50 10.51
N PRO A 150 -1.10 -15.68 11.15
CA PRO A 150 0.06 -16.56 11.12
C PRO A 150 0.55 -16.80 9.69
N ASN A 151 1.85 -16.91 9.52
CA ASN A 151 2.55 -17.09 8.22
C ASN A 151 2.52 -15.89 7.26
N TYR A 152 1.98 -14.75 7.68
CA TYR A 152 2.03 -13.51 6.92
C TYR A 152 2.82 -12.44 7.67
N SER A 153 3.63 -11.67 6.95
CA SER A 153 4.21 -10.46 7.50
C SER A 153 3.12 -9.44 7.80
N SER A 154 3.23 -8.75 8.91
CA SER A 154 2.21 -7.76 9.31
C SER A 154 2.82 -6.52 9.94
N VAL A 155 2.13 -5.40 9.77
CA VAL A 155 2.40 -4.14 10.45
C VAL A 155 1.11 -3.71 11.13
N SER A 156 1.10 -3.66 12.45
CA SER A 156 -0.04 -3.20 13.25
C SER A 156 0.45 -2.58 14.56
N PHE A 157 -0.38 -1.75 15.17
CA PHE A 157 -0.15 -1.33 16.55
C PHE A 157 -0.65 -2.41 17.53
N ASP A 158 -0.12 -2.38 18.74
CA ASP A 158 -0.53 -3.32 19.78
C ASP A 158 -1.96 -3.04 20.23
N GLN A 159 -2.87 -3.93 19.81
CA GLN A 159 -4.30 -3.82 20.10
C GLN A 159 -4.61 -4.10 21.58
N VAL A 160 -3.82 -4.97 22.21
CA VAL A 160 -4.02 -5.32 23.62
C VAL A 160 -3.59 -4.16 24.50
N GLU A 161 -2.41 -3.62 24.28
CA GLU A 161 -1.92 -2.44 25.01
C GLU A 161 -2.84 -1.24 24.80
N SER A 162 -3.31 -1.01 23.56
CA SER A 162 -4.27 0.05 23.26
C SER A 162 -5.56 -0.10 24.07
N GLY A 163 -6.06 -1.33 24.21
CA GLY A 163 -7.24 -1.64 25.05
C GLY A 163 -6.99 -1.35 26.52
N GLN A 164 -5.85 -1.77 27.05
CA GLN A 164 -5.47 -1.54 28.45
C GLN A 164 -5.28 -0.05 28.76
N ILE A 165 -4.71 0.72 27.83
CA ILE A 165 -4.58 2.18 27.98
C ILE A 165 -5.96 2.82 28.05
N ALA A 166 -6.89 2.42 27.17
CA ALA A 166 -8.25 2.93 27.16
C ALA A 166 -8.99 2.61 28.48
N ALA A 167 -8.88 1.36 28.96
CA ALA A 167 -9.48 0.94 30.23
C ALA A 167 -8.92 1.74 31.40
N ARG A 168 -7.59 1.88 31.53
CA ARG A 168 -6.95 2.69 32.57
C ARG A 168 -7.42 4.14 32.55
N HIS A 169 -7.59 4.71 31.36
CA HIS A 169 -8.05 6.09 31.22
C HIS A 169 -9.51 6.23 31.66
N ALA A 170 -10.38 5.31 31.25
CA ALA A 170 -11.79 5.31 31.63
C ALA A 170 -11.94 5.18 33.15
N MET A 171 -11.20 4.25 33.77
CA MET A 171 -11.22 4.05 35.23
C MET A 171 -10.74 5.26 36.02
N LYS A 172 -9.77 6.03 35.49
CA LYS A 172 -9.31 7.27 36.16
C LYS A 172 -10.30 8.42 36.08
N LYS A 173 -11.21 8.40 35.12
CA LYS A 173 -12.16 9.49 34.83
C LYS A 173 -13.57 9.22 35.36
N GLY A 174 -13.91 7.95 35.58
CA GLY A 174 -15.26 7.55 35.99
C GLY A 174 -15.32 7.08 37.45
N ASP A 175 -16.33 7.53 38.16
CA ASP A 175 -16.65 7.07 39.53
C ASP A 175 -17.70 5.93 39.52
N GLY A 176 -17.96 5.32 38.38
CA GLY A 176 -19.03 4.35 38.21
C GLY A 176 -18.77 3.26 37.20
N ASP A 177 -19.84 2.65 36.74
CA ASP A 177 -19.82 1.58 35.75
C ASP A 177 -19.28 2.05 34.40
N ILE A 178 -18.48 1.20 33.77
CA ILE A 178 -17.96 1.44 32.42
C ILE A 178 -18.83 0.68 31.43
N MET A 179 -19.27 1.36 30.37
CA MET A 179 -19.95 0.72 29.24
C MET A 179 -18.99 0.61 28.04
N LEU A 180 -18.79 -0.59 27.55
CA LEU A 180 -18.08 -0.85 26.31
C LEU A 180 -19.08 -1.06 25.17
N VAL A 181 -19.04 -0.16 24.17
CA VAL A 181 -19.84 -0.29 22.95
C VAL A 181 -18.92 -0.71 21.82
N SER A 182 -19.20 -1.83 21.18
CA SER A 182 -18.38 -2.37 20.09
C SER A 182 -19.20 -2.89 18.91
N SER A 183 -18.60 -2.91 17.72
CA SER A 183 -19.22 -3.47 16.52
C SER A 183 -18.80 -4.93 16.32
N LYS A 184 -19.75 -5.79 15.94
CA LYS A 184 -19.50 -7.19 15.56
C LYS A 184 -18.61 -7.34 14.33
N SER A 185 -18.58 -6.35 13.48
CA SER A 185 -17.97 -6.45 12.14
C SER A 185 -16.47 -6.21 12.08
N LEU A 186 -15.85 -5.72 13.17
CA LEU A 186 -14.46 -5.29 13.16
C LEU A 186 -13.57 -6.23 13.98
N PHE A 187 -12.83 -7.10 13.31
CA PHE A 187 -11.93 -8.08 13.92
C PHE A 187 -10.92 -7.47 14.92
N GLY A 188 -10.35 -6.29 14.60
CA GLY A 188 -9.43 -5.60 15.50
C GLY A 188 -10.08 -5.01 16.76
N VAL A 189 -11.38 -4.74 16.73
CA VAL A 189 -12.14 -4.28 17.88
C VAL A 189 -12.25 -5.37 18.94
N THR A 190 -12.28 -6.63 18.54
CA THR A 190 -12.36 -7.77 19.46
C THR A 190 -11.14 -7.87 20.37
N TRP A 191 -9.92 -7.71 19.85
CA TRP A 191 -8.69 -7.77 20.65
C TRP A 191 -8.61 -6.61 21.64
N ARG A 192 -8.89 -5.37 21.19
CA ARG A 192 -8.97 -4.21 22.09
C ARG A 192 -10.11 -4.33 23.08
N GLY A 193 -11.28 -4.78 22.62
CA GLY A 193 -12.46 -4.97 23.48
C GLY A 193 -12.18 -6.00 24.57
N ASN A 194 -11.62 -7.15 24.23
CA ASN A 194 -11.25 -8.16 25.21
C ASN A 194 -10.21 -7.63 26.20
N ALA A 195 -9.20 -6.90 25.73
CA ALA A 195 -8.21 -6.31 26.61
C ALA A 195 -8.81 -5.28 27.59
N ILE A 196 -9.82 -4.51 27.15
CA ILE A 196 -10.57 -3.60 28.04
C ILE A 196 -11.34 -4.41 29.08
N ILE A 197 -12.08 -5.44 28.64
CA ILE A 197 -12.88 -6.29 29.52
C ILE A 197 -11.99 -6.96 30.57
N ASP A 198 -10.91 -7.58 30.16
CA ASP A 198 -10.00 -8.29 31.04
C ASP A 198 -9.31 -7.36 32.01
N TYR A 199 -8.91 -6.18 31.56
CA TYR A 199 -8.30 -5.18 32.43
C TYR A 199 -9.30 -4.65 33.49
N CYS A 200 -10.51 -4.31 33.08
CA CYS A 200 -11.56 -3.87 34.01
C CYS A 200 -11.89 -4.95 35.04
N ARG A 201 -12.07 -6.19 34.59
CA ARG A 201 -12.36 -7.34 35.47
C ARG A 201 -11.24 -7.57 36.50
N SER A 202 -9.99 -7.54 36.05
CA SER A 202 -8.82 -7.72 36.92
C SER A 202 -8.66 -6.61 37.97
N ASN A 203 -9.27 -5.44 37.74
CA ASN A 203 -9.23 -4.32 38.67
C ASN A 203 -10.57 -4.14 39.42
N GLY A 204 -11.46 -5.13 39.39
CA GLY A 204 -12.72 -5.12 40.16
C GLY A 204 -13.77 -4.13 39.66
N VAL A 205 -13.65 -3.65 38.42
CA VAL A 205 -14.60 -2.71 37.84
C VAL A 205 -15.72 -3.46 37.13
N ASN A 206 -16.96 -3.08 37.42
CA ASN A 206 -18.12 -3.61 36.70
C ASN A 206 -18.20 -3.02 35.31
N LEU A 207 -18.17 -3.87 34.29
CA LEU A 207 -18.21 -3.48 32.88
C LEU A 207 -19.48 -3.98 32.24
N GLN A 208 -20.31 -3.07 31.73
CA GLN A 208 -21.41 -3.40 30.86
C GLN A 208 -20.91 -3.46 29.41
N ASN A 209 -21.22 -4.55 28.71
CA ASN A 209 -20.80 -4.73 27.32
C ASN A 209 -22.02 -4.76 26.39
N SER A 210 -22.03 -3.87 25.40
CA SER A 210 -23.03 -3.80 24.35
C SER A 210 -22.36 -4.00 22.99
N VAL A 211 -22.79 -5.01 22.24
CA VAL A 211 -22.26 -5.34 20.90
C VAL A 211 -23.34 -5.10 19.86
N PHE A 212 -23.09 -4.26 18.88
CA PHE A 212 -23.99 -3.90 17.80
C PHE A 212 -23.52 -4.41 16.43
#